data_dbb95fec26b073f07cbaf29ab7ecc762
#
_entry.id   dbb95fec26b073f07cbaf29ab7ecc762
#
_cell.length_a   1.000
_cell.length_b   1.000
_cell.length_c   1.000
_cell.angle_alpha   90.00
_cell.angle_beta   90.00
_cell.angle_gamma   90.00
#
_symmetry.space_group_name_H-M   'P 1'
#
loop_
_entity.id
_entity.type
_entity.pdbx_description
1 polymer ?
#
loop_
_entity_poly.entity_id
_entity_poly.type
_entity_poly.pdbx_seq_one_letter_code
_entity_poly.pdbx_strand_id
1 'polypeptide(L)'
;MRKRLSSFKGALLSLTALLALAQGAKAQEAYAVYDNVNKVVTFYYDNQKASRENVRPINNSANYPIYRDATNAVFDPSFAAYRPVSAAYWFAYCNSLESIVGLQYLNTEDVTSMRNMFYGCSALTTLDLSSFNTAKVTDMQQMFNECEALTTLDLSNFNTENVTDMRAMFRYCSNLTSLNLSGFDTRNVTSMLSMFLECEKLTALDLGTFNTAKVTNMQTMFYNCSSLTTLDLSSFNTEKVTSMERMFCNCEALTTLNVSNFNTAKVTDMANMFQGCNNLTTLDLSRFNTVNVTYMNQMFTDCDKLTSIDLSNFNTENVTQMGGMFQGCSTLTTLDLSSFNTRNVTAMNNMFSYDEELTTIYVSEGWTTEKVEAGYVTPFVNCVKLVGGVGTSYANMYELDYSNCKKLIYARIDTPSTPGYLTYKTGAPGPVVLAGNSDGAGNYWATYYNNVAGFVADENTTVYTAKVSDDKTKVVLTEVADRSVPLTYAVILKSTEEEMTLTYKKDITDVLPDNDLKGSGFDIDTPENTYMLAKGVKGVGFYHWTGSTIPAHRGYLTISGAAASRFLGFDDGTEDTTAIKGAQTEGIGDSPLYDLTGRRVEGQPQKGIYVKDGKKVFVK
;
A
#
# COMPACT_ATOMS: atom_id res chain seq x y z
N MET A 1 -96.12 -2.56 23.97
CA MET A 1 -94.85 -3.05 24.63
C MET A 1 -94.22 -4.30 23.98
N ARG A 2 -94.95 -5.17 23.31
CA ARG A 2 -94.35 -6.47 22.74
C ARG A 2 -93.50 -6.26 21.51
N LYS A 3 -93.61 -5.24 20.69
CA LYS A 3 -92.80 -4.98 19.51
C LYS A 3 -91.38 -4.41 19.79
N ARG A 4 -91.13 -3.78 20.96
CA ARG A 4 -89.77 -3.29 21.32
C ARG A 4 -88.85 -4.35 21.95
N LEU A 5 -89.41 -5.42 22.47
CA LEU A 5 -88.58 -6.51 23.05
C LEU A 5 -88.00 -7.48 22.01
N SER A 6 -88.70 -7.62 20.83
CA SER A 6 -88.14 -8.46 19.74
C SER A 6 -86.99 -7.83 18.99
N SER A 7 -86.98 -6.49 18.87
CA SER A 7 -85.89 -5.71 18.25
C SER A 7 -84.62 -5.73 19.15
N PHE A 8 -84.79 -5.72 20.45
CA PHE A 8 -83.67 -5.78 21.43
C PHE A 8 -83.00 -7.19 21.48
N LYS A 9 -83.80 -8.23 21.34
CA LYS A 9 -83.25 -9.63 21.28
C LYS A 9 -82.53 -9.88 19.96
N GLY A 10 -82.98 -9.34 18.82
CA GLY A 10 -82.28 -9.44 17.55
C GLY A 10 -80.99 -8.66 17.51
N ALA A 11 -80.96 -7.44 18.10
CA ALA A 11 -79.73 -6.66 18.22
C ALA A 11 -78.72 -7.27 19.18
N LEU A 12 -79.19 -7.91 20.26
CA LEU A 12 -78.32 -8.60 21.23
C LEU A 12 -77.69 -9.88 20.63
N LEU A 13 -78.52 -10.65 19.84
CA LEU A 13 -78.02 -11.84 19.13
C LEU A 13 -77.05 -11.48 18.00
N SER A 14 -77.24 -10.36 17.29
CA SER A 14 -76.28 -9.90 16.31
C SER A 14 -75.00 -9.35 16.94
N LEU A 15 -75.09 -8.70 18.10
CA LEU A 15 -73.93 -8.22 18.83
C LEU A 15 -73.13 -9.36 19.49
N THR A 16 -73.83 -10.40 20.01
CA THR A 16 -73.14 -11.60 20.52
C THR A 16 -72.56 -12.45 19.41
N ALA A 17 -73.19 -12.51 18.23
CA ALA A 17 -72.60 -13.17 17.04
C ALA A 17 -71.39 -12.37 16.49
N LEU A 18 -71.46 -11.03 16.45
CA LEU A 18 -70.33 -10.20 16.09
C LEU A 18 -69.18 -10.28 17.12
N LEU A 19 -69.49 -10.30 18.44
CA LEU A 19 -68.49 -10.53 19.48
C LEU A 19 -67.91 -11.95 19.46
N ALA A 20 -68.69 -12.98 19.14
CA ALA A 20 -68.19 -14.36 18.94
C ALA A 20 -67.31 -14.49 17.69
N LEU A 21 -67.62 -13.77 16.60
CA LEU A 21 -66.77 -13.66 15.42
C LEU A 21 -65.49 -12.84 15.71
N ALA A 22 -65.58 -11.82 16.60
CA ALA A 22 -64.42 -11.04 17.01
C ALA A 22 -63.49 -11.78 18.00
N GLN A 23 -64.01 -12.76 18.77
CA GLN A 23 -63.25 -13.57 19.69
C GLN A 23 -62.60 -14.80 19.07
N GLY A 24 -62.78 -15.05 17.76
CA GLY A 24 -62.33 -16.27 17.10
C GLY A 24 -61.24 -16.11 16.06
N ALA A 25 -60.98 -14.91 15.56
CA ALA A 25 -59.92 -14.71 14.60
C ALA A 25 -58.59 -14.51 15.35
N LYS A 26 -57.88 -15.59 15.63
CA LYS A 26 -56.46 -15.46 16.05
C LYS A 26 -55.70 -14.70 14.97
N ALA A 27 -54.89 -13.73 15.39
CA ALA A 27 -54.02 -13.00 14.47
C ALA A 27 -53.10 -13.97 13.73
N GLN A 28 -52.85 -13.69 12.47
CA GLN A 28 -51.82 -14.40 11.72
C GLN A 28 -50.45 -14.08 12.31
N GLU A 29 -49.62 -15.11 12.49
CA GLU A 29 -48.27 -15.00 12.99
C GLU A 29 -47.29 -15.71 12.05
N ALA A 30 -46.09 -15.15 11.87
CA ALA A 30 -45.02 -15.79 11.14
C ALA A 30 -44.19 -16.67 12.08
N TYR A 31 -43.99 -17.93 11.71
CA TYR A 31 -43.26 -18.93 12.50
C TYR A 31 -42.73 -20.05 11.61
N ALA A 32 -41.78 -20.81 12.13
CA ALA A 32 -41.29 -22.04 11.52
C ALA A 32 -41.75 -23.27 12.31
N VAL A 33 -41.92 -24.39 11.64
CA VAL A 33 -42.10 -25.72 12.21
C VAL A 33 -40.92 -26.58 11.82
N TYR A 34 -40.20 -27.16 12.79
CA TYR A 34 -39.04 -27.97 12.49
C TYR A 34 -39.29 -29.45 12.82
N ASP A 35 -39.36 -30.27 11.75
CA ASP A 35 -39.40 -31.71 11.84
C ASP A 35 -37.99 -32.27 12.10
N ASN A 36 -37.70 -32.62 13.33
CA ASN A 36 -36.41 -33.18 13.74
C ASN A 36 -36.11 -34.56 13.15
N VAL A 37 -37.12 -35.32 12.70
CA VAL A 37 -36.96 -36.67 12.14
C VAL A 37 -36.56 -36.57 10.68
N ASN A 38 -37.35 -35.83 9.91
CA ASN A 38 -37.12 -35.64 8.46
C ASN A 38 -36.17 -34.52 8.14
N LYS A 39 -35.69 -33.74 9.15
CA LYS A 39 -34.81 -32.59 9.01
C LYS A 39 -35.37 -31.51 8.07
N VAL A 40 -36.66 -31.27 8.14
CA VAL A 40 -37.37 -30.28 7.31
C VAL A 40 -37.83 -29.11 8.18
N VAL A 41 -37.54 -27.90 7.78
CA VAL A 41 -38.11 -26.69 8.34
C VAL A 41 -39.18 -26.12 7.42
N THR A 42 -40.39 -25.87 7.91
CA THR A 42 -41.47 -25.27 7.13
C THR A 42 -41.88 -23.92 7.73
N PHE A 43 -41.96 -22.90 6.89
CA PHE A 43 -42.34 -21.55 7.27
C PHE A 43 -43.79 -21.26 6.99
N TYR A 44 -44.52 -20.73 7.96
CA TYR A 44 -45.96 -20.44 7.91
C TYR A 44 -46.26 -19.01 8.31
N TYR A 45 -47.30 -18.42 7.71
CA TYR A 45 -47.93 -17.18 8.20
C TYR A 45 -49.43 -17.38 8.29
N ASP A 46 -49.90 -17.92 9.39
CA ASP A 46 -51.31 -18.29 9.60
C ASP A 46 -51.72 -18.11 11.09
N ASN A 47 -52.96 -18.48 11.38
CA ASN A 47 -53.51 -18.43 12.76
C ASN A 47 -53.42 -19.77 13.47
N GLN A 48 -52.70 -20.77 12.92
CA GLN A 48 -52.65 -22.13 13.44
C GLN A 48 -51.45 -22.45 14.31
N LYS A 49 -50.58 -21.47 14.61
CA LYS A 49 -49.37 -21.64 15.38
C LYS A 49 -49.57 -22.45 16.68
N ALA A 50 -50.67 -22.19 17.42
CA ALA A 50 -50.95 -22.88 18.68
C ALA A 50 -51.41 -24.35 18.53
N SER A 51 -51.77 -24.79 17.29
CA SER A 51 -52.17 -26.16 17.00
C SER A 51 -51.05 -26.99 16.40
N ARG A 52 -49.89 -26.41 16.09
CA ARG A 52 -48.75 -27.11 15.55
C ARG A 52 -47.75 -27.48 16.61
N GLU A 53 -47.11 -28.61 16.44
CA GLU A 53 -45.97 -29.05 17.29
C GLU A 53 -44.65 -28.53 16.73
N ASN A 54 -43.60 -28.56 17.53
CA ASN A 54 -42.22 -28.18 17.14
C ASN A 54 -42.09 -26.77 16.52
N VAL A 55 -42.95 -25.86 16.92
CA VAL A 55 -42.91 -24.46 16.50
C VAL A 55 -41.64 -23.77 16.98
N ARG A 56 -41.02 -23.02 16.06
CA ARG A 56 -39.80 -22.24 16.27
C ARG A 56 -40.01 -20.80 15.80
N PRO A 57 -39.32 -19.81 16.36
CA PRO A 57 -39.26 -18.49 15.77
C PRO A 57 -38.51 -18.57 14.43
N ILE A 58 -38.87 -17.73 13.47
CA ILE A 58 -38.16 -17.62 12.19
C ILE A 58 -36.70 -17.23 12.44
N ASN A 59 -36.49 -16.30 13.36
CA ASN A 59 -35.18 -15.84 13.78
C ASN A 59 -35.15 -15.76 15.31
N ASN A 60 -34.01 -16.02 15.96
CA ASN A 60 -33.87 -15.89 17.40
C ASN A 60 -33.07 -14.64 17.77
N SER A 61 -33.13 -14.23 19.03
CA SER A 61 -32.39 -13.08 19.56
C SER A 61 -30.86 -13.20 19.48
N ALA A 62 -30.33 -14.38 19.15
CA ALA A 62 -28.91 -14.66 18.96
C ALA A 62 -28.47 -14.58 17.46
N ASN A 63 -29.34 -14.15 16.58
CA ASN A 63 -29.11 -14.01 15.12
C ASN A 63 -28.87 -15.31 14.35
N TYR A 64 -29.08 -16.49 14.95
CA TYR A 64 -28.90 -17.77 14.28
C TYR A 64 -30.15 -18.65 14.37
N PRO A 65 -30.53 -19.36 13.28
CA PRO A 65 -31.68 -20.26 13.31
C PRO A 65 -31.41 -21.47 14.19
N ILE A 66 -32.45 -21.95 14.86
CA ILE A 66 -32.38 -23.13 15.72
C ILE A 66 -32.61 -24.46 14.96
N TYR A 67 -32.75 -24.37 13.62
CA TYR A 67 -32.92 -25.51 12.70
C TYR A 67 -31.67 -25.67 11.79
N ARG A 68 -30.45 -25.48 12.32
CA ARG A 68 -29.20 -25.52 11.54
C ARG A 68 -28.89 -26.86 10.89
N ASP A 69 -29.42 -27.94 11.44
CA ASP A 69 -29.28 -29.28 10.91
C ASP A 69 -30.43 -29.70 9.95
N ALA A 70 -31.26 -28.72 9.52
CA ALA A 70 -32.24 -28.93 8.47
C ALA A 70 -31.55 -29.26 7.15
N THR A 71 -32.02 -30.27 6.44
CA THR A 71 -31.60 -30.61 5.09
C THR A 71 -32.49 -29.96 4.03
N ASN A 72 -33.73 -29.65 4.37
CA ASN A 72 -34.68 -29.00 3.48
C ASN A 72 -35.46 -27.90 4.19
N ALA A 73 -35.72 -26.79 3.45
CA ALA A 73 -36.58 -25.72 3.89
C ALA A 73 -37.77 -25.55 2.94
N VAL A 74 -38.97 -25.31 3.47
CA VAL A 74 -40.20 -25.13 2.70
C VAL A 74 -40.90 -23.86 3.12
N PHE A 75 -41.23 -22.99 2.19
CA PHE A 75 -42.16 -21.89 2.42
C PHE A 75 -43.57 -22.31 2.00
N ASP A 76 -44.48 -22.42 2.98
CA ASP A 76 -45.89 -22.68 2.74
C ASP A 76 -46.54 -21.50 1.99
N PRO A 77 -47.51 -21.70 1.09
CA PRO A 77 -48.19 -20.61 0.36
C PRO A 77 -48.77 -19.51 1.29
N SER A 78 -49.14 -19.84 2.53
CA SER A 78 -49.60 -18.84 3.53
C SER A 78 -48.56 -17.76 3.79
N PHE A 79 -47.27 -18.08 3.64
CA PHE A 79 -46.17 -17.14 3.90
C PHE A 79 -46.14 -15.95 2.94
N ALA A 80 -46.80 -16.04 1.76
CA ALA A 80 -46.87 -14.98 0.76
C ALA A 80 -47.50 -13.66 1.29
N ALA A 81 -48.30 -13.74 2.36
CA ALA A 81 -48.91 -12.58 2.99
C ALA A 81 -48.02 -11.90 4.05
N TYR A 82 -46.94 -12.55 4.47
CA TYR A 82 -45.99 -11.99 5.43
C TYR A 82 -45.05 -10.99 4.75
N ARG A 83 -44.75 -9.89 5.45
CA ARG A 83 -43.86 -8.82 4.98
C ARG A 83 -42.72 -8.65 6.00
N PRO A 84 -41.63 -9.43 5.91
CA PRO A 84 -40.49 -9.25 6.77
C PRO A 84 -39.76 -7.93 6.47
N VAL A 85 -39.31 -7.25 7.50
CA VAL A 85 -38.45 -6.07 7.37
C VAL A 85 -36.97 -6.45 7.24
N SER A 86 -36.63 -7.65 7.73
CA SER A 86 -35.27 -8.21 7.65
C SER A 86 -35.31 -9.70 7.37
N ALA A 87 -34.46 -10.16 6.48
CA ALA A 87 -34.16 -11.56 6.22
C ALA A 87 -32.74 -11.94 6.70
N ALA A 88 -32.11 -11.06 7.48
CA ALA A 88 -30.75 -11.29 7.97
C ALA A 88 -30.67 -12.55 8.82
N TYR A 89 -29.65 -13.41 8.54
CA TYR A 89 -29.33 -14.65 9.25
C TYR A 89 -30.39 -15.76 9.16
N TRP A 90 -31.39 -15.70 8.28
CA TRP A 90 -32.49 -16.68 8.26
C TRP A 90 -32.02 -18.11 8.10
N PHE A 91 -31.01 -18.37 7.27
CA PHE A 91 -30.43 -19.69 7.05
C PHE A 91 -28.95 -19.76 7.47
N ALA A 92 -28.49 -18.80 8.25
CA ALA A 92 -27.07 -18.76 8.62
C ALA A 92 -26.64 -20.03 9.37
N TYR A 93 -25.54 -20.65 8.90
CA TYR A 93 -24.99 -21.90 9.40
C TYR A 93 -25.92 -23.12 9.24
N CYS A 94 -26.86 -23.10 8.32
CA CYS A 94 -27.59 -24.29 7.90
C CYS A 94 -26.72 -25.15 6.96
N ASN A 95 -25.62 -25.69 7.49
CA ASN A 95 -24.58 -26.36 6.69
C ASN A 95 -25.07 -27.62 5.99
N SER A 96 -26.15 -28.24 6.49
CA SER A 96 -26.77 -29.43 5.89
C SER A 96 -27.90 -29.12 4.93
N LEU A 97 -28.23 -27.83 4.70
CA LEU A 97 -29.36 -27.41 3.86
C LEU A 97 -29.05 -27.67 2.39
N GLU A 98 -29.74 -28.62 1.78
CA GLU A 98 -29.57 -29.05 0.39
C GLU A 98 -30.52 -28.33 -0.58
N SER A 99 -31.74 -27.98 -0.11
CA SER A 99 -32.75 -27.34 -0.94
C SER A 99 -33.70 -26.43 -0.17
N ILE A 100 -34.19 -25.39 -0.87
CA ILE A 100 -35.25 -24.50 -0.39
C ILE A 100 -36.39 -24.49 -1.41
N VAL A 101 -37.58 -24.92 -1.01
CA VAL A 101 -38.77 -24.97 -1.86
C VAL A 101 -39.72 -23.85 -1.47
N GLY A 102 -40.36 -23.24 -2.49
CA GLY A 102 -41.39 -22.23 -2.24
C GLY A 102 -40.85 -20.83 -1.95
N LEU A 103 -39.58 -20.50 -2.29
CA LEU A 103 -38.98 -19.16 -2.11
C LEU A 103 -39.84 -18.03 -2.74
N GLN A 104 -40.65 -18.35 -3.79
CA GLN A 104 -41.59 -17.39 -4.38
C GLN A 104 -42.68 -16.93 -3.41
N TYR A 105 -42.90 -17.63 -2.30
CA TYR A 105 -43.80 -17.22 -1.21
C TYR A 105 -43.11 -16.33 -0.15
N LEU A 106 -41.81 -16.16 -0.23
CA LEU A 106 -41.11 -15.17 0.60
C LEU A 106 -41.20 -13.79 -0.05
N ASN A 107 -42.07 -12.93 0.46
CA ASN A 107 -42.18 -11.57 -0.02
C ASN A 107 -41.08 -10.68 0.58
N THR A 108 -40.14 -10.22 -0.25
CA THR A 108 -39.00 -9.42 0.17
C THR A 108 -39.18 -7.91 -0.06
N GLU A 109 -40.38 -7.43 -0.45
CA GLU A 109 -40.65 -6.04 -0.82
C GLU A 109 -40.27 -5.00 0.27
N ASP A 110 -40.38 -5.39 1.56
CA ASP A 110 -40.08 -4.52 2.69
C ASP A 110 -38.74 -4.86 3.37
N VAL A 111 -37.97 -5.81 2.82
CA VAL A 111 -36.68 -6.23 3.40
C VAL A 111 -35.64 -5.14 3.19
N THR A 112 -35.02 -4.72 4.28
CA THR A 112 -33.93 -3.72 4.29
C THR A 112 -32.53 -4.33 4.52
N SER A 113 -32.44 -5.56 5.08
CA SER A 113 -31.20 -6.28 5.28
C SER A 113 -31.33 -7.76 4.91
N MET A 114 -30.39 -8.22 4.09
CA MET A 114 -30.19 -9.64 3.73
C MET A 114 -28.81 -10.14 4.21
N ARG A 115 -28.24 -9.41 5.19
CA ARG A 115 -26.96 -9.77 5.80
C ARG A 115 -26.94 -11.21 6.27
N ASN A 116 -25.91 -11.98 5.86
CA ASN A 116 -25.72 -13.38 6.28
C ASN A 116 -26.93 -14.29 5.99
N MET A 117 -27.82 -13.96 5.07
CA MET A 117 -29.07 -14.72 4.89
C MET A 117 -28.84 -16.22 4.63
N PHE A 118 -27.84 -16.55 3.80
CA PHE A 118 -27.45 -17.92 3.45
C PHE A 118 -26.03 -18.26 3.91
N TYR A 119 -25.46 -17.51 4.85
CA TYR A 119 -24.10 -17.71 5.31
C TYR A 119 -23.89 -19.13 5.87
N GLY A 120 -22.89 -19.85 5.31
CA GLY A 120 -22.56 -21.21 5.71
C GLY A 120 -23.59 -22.27 5.27
N CYS A 121 -24.39 -22.00 4.24
CA CYS A 121 -25.23 -23.03 3.59
C CYS A 121 -24.39 -23.90 2.66
N SER A 122 -23.40 -24.61 3.22
CA SER A 122 -22.35 -25.29 2.44
C SER A 122 -22.82 -26.49 1.62
N ALA A 123 -24.01 -27.07 1.92
CA ALA A 123 -24.59 -28.15 1.13
C ALA A 123 -25.56 -27.66 0.03
N LEU A 124 -25.89 -26.37 -0.01
CA LEU A 124 -26.88 -25.82 -0.94
C LEU A 124 -26.31 -25.75 -2.37
N THR A 125 -26.84 -26.57 -3.27
CA THR A 125 -26.32 -26.70 -4.66
C THR A 125 -26.93 -25.73 -5.64
N THR A 126 -28.19 -25.36 -5.43
CA THR A 126 -28.97 -24.46 -6.31
C THR A 126 -29.83 -23.53 -5.47
N LEU A 127 -30.06 -22.31 -5.97
CA LEU A 127 -30.87 -21.31 -5.30
C LEU A 127 -31.57 -20.41 -6.30
N ASP A 128 -32.91 -20.48 -6.35
CA ASP A 128 -33.72 -19.61 -7.21
C ASP A 128 -34.20 -18.38 -6.44
N LEU A 129 -33.66 -17.23 -6.82
CA LEU A 129 -33.96 -15.91 -6.20
C LEU A 129 -34.72 -14.99 -7.18
N SER A 130 -35.28 -15.53 -8.26
CA SER A 130 -35.94 -14.75 -9.32
C SER A 130 -37.16 -13.94 -8.81
N SER A 131 -37.77 -14.37 -7.70
CA SER A 131 -38.91 -13.70 -7.05
C SER A 131 -38.49 -12.57 -6.07
N PHE A 132 -37.20 -12.41 -5.76
CA PHE A 132 -36.77 -11.45 -4.76
C PHE A 132 -36.86 -10.02 -5.29
N ASN A 133 -37.48 -9.15 -4.50
CA ASN A 133 -37.44 -7.69 -4.65
C ASN A 133 -36.45 -7.12 -3.65
N THR A 134 -35.34 -6.57 -4.14
CA THR A 134 -34.24 -6.05 -3.31
C THR A 134 -34.16 -4.51 -3.29
N ALA A 135 -35.17 -3.82 -3.83
CA ALA A 135 -35.14 -2.36 -4.01
C ALA A 135 -34.96 -1.56 -2.71
N LYS A 136 -35.32 -2.11 -1.54
CA LYS A 136 -35.15 -1.47 -0.23
C LYS A 136 -33.93 -1.98 0.54
N VAL A 137 -33.20 -2.95 0.01
CA VAL A 137 -32.07 -3.56 0.71
C VAL A 137 -30.87 -2.63 0.72
N THR A 138 -30.31 -2.40 1.91
CA THR A 138 -29.13 -1.55 2.12
C THR A 138 -27.88 -2.34 2.57
N ASP A 139 -28.06 -3.58 3.05
CA ASP A 139 -26.99 -4.43 3.58
C ASP A 139 -27.11 -5.86 3.04
N MET A 140 -26.12 -6.27 2.22
CA MET A 140 -25.97 -7.61 1.66
C MET A 140 -24.67 -8.28 2.11
N GLN A 141 -24.05 -7.77 3.20
CA GLN A 141 -22.80 -8.32 3.69
C GLN A 141 -22.91 -9.83 3.94
N GLN A 142 -21.96 -10.61 3.40
CA GLN A 142 -21.83 -12.04 3.60
C GLN A 142 -23.09 -12.86 3.23
N MET A 143 -23.94 -12.35 2.31
CA MET A 143 -25.22 -12.99 2.02
C MET A 143 -25.08 -14.46 1.58
N PHE A 144 -24.03 -14.78 0.80
CA PHE A 144 -23.75 -16.14 0.29
C PHE A 144 -22.38 -16.67 0.76
N ASN A 145 -21.79 -16.05 1.79
CA ASN A 145 -20.48 -16.49 2.29
C ASN A 145 -20.54 -17.97 2.75
N GLU A 146 -19.54 -18.77 2.33
CA GLU A 146 -19.46 -20.21 2.61
C GLU A 146 -20.63 -21.04 2.01
N CYS A 147 -21.20 -20.60 0.88
CA CYS A 147 -22.09 -21.43 0.08
C CYS A 147 -21.26 -22.30 -0.87
N GLU A 148 -20.47 -23.19 -0.33
CA GLU A 148 -19.42 -23.93 -1.03
C GLU A 148 -19.94 -24.81 -2.17
N ALA A 149 -21.14 -25.42 -2.02
CA ALA A 149 -21.72 -26.32 -3.03
C ALA A 149 -22.45 -25.60 -4.17
N LEU A 150 -22.72 -24.29 -4.08
CA LEU A 150 -23.37 -23.54 -5.16
C LEU A 150 -22.52 -23.58 -6.43
N THR A 151 -23.13 -24.00 -7.55
CA THR A 151 -22.44 -24.06 -8.84
C THR A 151 -22.77 -22.90 -9.76
N THR A 152 -23.98 -22.39 -9.67
CA THR A 152 -24.48 -21.25 -10.47
C THR A 152 -25.35 -20.35 -9.60
N LEU A 153 -25.30 -19.04 -9.87
CA LEU A 153 -26.16 -18.07 -9.17
C LEU A 153 -26.51 -16.93 -10.13
N ASP A 154 -27.82 -16.75 -10.36
CA ASP A 154 -28.34 -15.64 -11.16
C ASP A 154 -28.94 -14.57 -10.24
N LEU A 155 -28.36 -13.38 -10.25
CA LEU A 155 -28.79 -12.21 -9.48
C LEU A 155 -29.12 -11.02 -10.40
N SER A 156 -29.43 -11.29 -11.67
CA SER A 156 -29.74 -10.25 -12.67
C SER A 156 -30.97 -9.41 -12.31
N ASN A 157 -31.88 -9.96 -11.48
CA ASN A 157 -33.05 -9.24 -10.99
C ASN A 157 -32.80 -8.38 -9.73
N PHE A 158 -31.58 -8.46 -9.13
CA PHE A 158 -31.28 -7.71 -7.92
C PHE A 158 -31.11 -6.21 -8.21
N ASN A 159 -31.91 -5.39 -7.56
CA ASN A 159 -31.67 -3.95 -7.48
C ASN A 159 -30.80 -3.66 -6.27
N THR A 160 -29.55 -3.25 -6.50
CA THR A 160 -28.58 -2.96 -5.45
C THR A 160 -28.28 -1.46 -5.27
N GLU A 161 -29.10 -0.58 -5.89
CA GLU A 161 -28.90 0.89 -5.86
C GLU A 161 -28.73 1.44 -4.43
N ASN A 162 -29.41 0.86 -3.44
CA ASN A 162 -29.37 1.31 -2.05
C ASN A 162 -28.34 0.57 -1.20
N VAL A 163 -27.64 -0.44 -1.75
CA VAL A 163 -26.67 -1.25 -1.00
C VAL A 163 -25.39 -0.46 -0.77
N THR A 164 -24.94 -0.43 0.48
CA THR A 164 -23.72 0.28 0.89
C THR A 164 -22.58 -0.64 1.30
N ASP A 165 -22.87 -1.91 1.60
CA ASP A 165 -21.91 -2.91 2.08
C ASP A 165 -22.12 -4.25 1.37
N MET A 166 -21.10 -4.67 0.59
CA MET A 166 -21.05 -5.96 -0.11
C MET A 166 -19.88 -6.83 0.35
N ARG A 167 -19.30 -6.56 1.53
CA ARG A 167 -18.16 -7.31 2.04
C ARG A 167 -18.46 -8.80 2.09
N ALA A 168 -17.51 -9.60 1.56
CA ALA A 168 -17.52 -11.06 1.59
C ALA A 168 -18.84 -11.68 1.06
N MET A 169 -19.53 -11.01 0.12
CA MET A 169 -20.85 -11.46 -0.34
C MET A 169 -20.81 -12.87 -0.92
N PHE A 170 -19.76 -13.22 -1.68
CA PHE A 170 -19.57 -14.54 -2.31
C PHE A 170 -18.32 -15.26 -1.80
N ARG A 171 -17.78 -14.84 -0.64
CA ARG A 171 -16.59 -15.44 -0.07
C ARG A 171 -16.79 -16.95 0.15
N TYR A 172 -15.78 -17.77 -0.23
CA TYR A 172 -15.83 -19.24 -0.15
C TYR A 172 -16.99 -19.91 -0.95
N CYS A 173 -17.44 -19.27 -2.02
CA CYS A 173 -18.28 -19.97 -3.01
C CYS A 173 -17.40 -20.79 -3.97
N SER A 174 -16.66 -21.77 -3.44
CA SER A 174 -15.54 -22.43 -4.13
C SER A 174 -15.94 -23.25 -5.36
N ASN A 175 -17.19 -23.74 -5.44
CA ASN A 175 -17.68 -24.47 -6.58
C ASN A 175 -18.45 -23.61 -7.61
N LEU A 176 -18.55 -22.29 -7.38
CA LEU A 176 -19.29 -21.41 -8.26
C LEU A 176 -18.57 -21.26 -9.60
N THR A 177 -19.20 -21.69 -10.69
CA THR A 177 -18.65 -21.60 -12.06
C THR A 177 -19.27 -20.48 -12.88
N SER A 178 -20.49 -20.05 -12.52
CA SER A 178 -21.22 -18.96 -13.20
C SER A 178 -21.94 -18.07 -12.19
N LEU A 179 -21.71 -16.76 -12.30
CA LEU A 179 -22.32 -15.74 -11.47
C LEU A 179 -22.79 -14.59 -12.35
N ASN A 180 -24.10 -14.33 -12.37
CA ASN A 180 -24.69 -13.23 -13.15
C ASN A 180 -24.99 -12.04 -12.23
N LEU A 181 -24.24 -10.95 -12.41
CA LEU A 181 -24.34 -9.69 -11.65
C LEU A 181 -24.85 -8.52 -12.53
N SER A 182 -25.45 -8.78 -13.67
CA SER A 182 -25.84 -7.75 -14.65
C SER A 182 -26.85 -6.71 -14.09
N GLY A 183 -27.58 -7.06 -13.02
CA GLY A 183 -28.48 -6.15 -12.31
C GLY A 183 -27.81 -5.27 -11.23
N PHE A 184 -26.52 -5.45 -10.97
CA PHE A 184 -25.85 -4.75 -9.86
C PHE A 184 -25.55 -3.29 -10.19
N ASP A 185 -26.02 -2.41 -9.33
CA ASP A 185 -25.62 -1.00 -9.26
C ASP A 185 -24.82 -0.78 -7.97
N THR A 186 -23.52 -0.54 -8.11
CA THR A 186 -22.60 -0.44 -6.97
C THR A 186 -22.23 1.00 -6.61
N ARG A 187 -22.91 2.02 -7.19
CA ARG A 187 -22.58 3.46 -6.99
C ARG A 187 -22.55 3.92 -5.54
N ASN A 188 -23.22 3.20 -4.63
CA ASN A 188 -23.30 3.53 -3.21
C ASN A 188 -22.46 2.61 -2.32
N VAL A 189 -21.81 1.59 -2.89
CA VAL A 189 -20.98 0.64 -2.14
C VAL A 189 -19.69 1.30 -1.67
N THR A 190 -19.37 1.14 -0.39
CA THR A 190 -18.17 1.72 0.24
C THR A 190 -17.09 0.69 0.54
N SER A 191 -17.43 -0.60 0.59
CA SER A 191 -16.47 -1.69 0.82
C SER A 191 -16.82 -2.92 0.00
N MET A 192 -15.81 -3.46 -0.68
CA MET A 192 -15.84 -4.72 -1.43
C MET A 192 -14.81 -5.73 -0.88
N LEU A 193 -14.42 -5.54 0.39
CA LEU A 193 -13.47 -6.42 1.09
C LEU A 193 -13.87 -7.88 0.91
N SER A 194 -12.96 -8.72 0.38
CA SER A 194 -13.14 -10.17 0.23
C SER A 194 -14.39 -10.59 -0.59
N MET A 195 -14.91 -9.74 -1.49
CA MET A 195 -16.22 -9.99 -2.12
C MET A 195 -16.27 -11.33 -2.87
N PHE A 196 -15.18 -11.72 -3.55
CA PHE A 196 -15.06 -12.98 -4.31
C PHE A 196 -13.93 -13.89 -3.79
N LEU A 197 -13.49 -13.69 -2.55
CA LEU A 197 -12.41 -14.46 -1.95
C LEU A 197 -12.75 -15.97 -1.99
N GLU A 198 -11.81 -16.81 -2.49
CA GLU A 198 -11.95 -18.27 -2.61
C GLU A 198 -13.10 -18.70 -3.55
N CYS A 199 -13.41 -17.92 -4.59
CA CYS A 199 -14.26 -18.35 -5.69
C CYS A 199 -13.42 -19.14 -6.72
N GLU A 200 -12.88 -20.28 -6.31
CA GLU A 200 -11.83 -21.01 -7.01
C GLU A 200 -12.19 -21.46 -8.43
N LYS A 201 -13.46 -21.81 -8.68
CA LYS A 201 -13.91 -22.35 -9.97
C LYS A 201 -14.51 -21.31 -10.91
N LEU A 202 -14.59 -20.03 -10.54
CA LEU A 202 -14.98 -18.98 -11.47
C LEU A 202 -13.93 -18.82 -12.57
N THR A 203 -14.31 -19.02 -13.82
CA THR A 203 -13.41 -18.87 -14.98
C THR A 203 -13.50 -17.49 -15.63
N ALA A 204 -14.62 -16.81 -15.46
CA ALA A 204 -14.88 -15.44 -15.92
C ALA A 204 -15.84 -14.73 -14.98
N LEU A 205 -15.74 -13.41 -14.91
CA LEU A 205 -16.59 -12.56 -14.08
C LEU A 205 -16.83 -11.22 -14.80
N ASP A 206 -18.09 -10.92 -15.08
CA ASP A 206 -18.47 -9.63 -15.69
C ASP A 206 -18.73 -8.59 -14.59
N LEU A 207 -17.88 -7.56 -14.54
CA LEU A 207 -17.95 -6.43 -13.62
C LEU A 207 -18.15 -5.10 -14.36
N GLY A 208 -18.56 -5.13 -15.63
CA GLY A 208 -18.69 -3.93 -16.46
C GLY A 208 -19.69 -2.90 -15.93
N THR A 209 -20.67 -3.32 -15.12
CA THR A 209 -21.65 -2.43 -14.48
C THR A 209 -21.16 -1.82 -13.15
N PHE A 210 -20.01 -2.27 -12.62
CA PHE A 210 -19.54 -1.85 -11.29
C PHE A 210 -19.03 -0.40 -11.31
N ASN A 211 -19.57 0.41 -10.41
CA ASN A 211 -19.09 1.74 -10.11
C ASN A 211 -18.42 1.73 -8.72
N THR A 212 -17.10 1.84 -8.69
CA THR A 212 -16.31 1.73 -7.45
C THR A 212 -15.88 3.10 -6.87
N ALA A 213 -16.43 4.21 -7.37
CA ALA A 213 -16.00 5.57 -7.00
C ALA A 213 -16.14 5.92 -5.50
N LYS A 214 -16.92 5.14 -4.73
CA LYS A 214 -17.04 5.29 -3.26
C LYS A 214 -16.30 4.22 -2.47
N VAL A 215 -15.76 3.20 -3.14
CA VAL A 215 -15.08 2.09 -2.47
C VAL A 215 -13.75 2.56 -1.88
N THR A 216 -13.53 2.23 -0.61
CA THR A 216 -12.30 2.58 0.12
C THR A 216 -11.43 1.38 0.45
N ASN A 217 -11.97 0.15 0.37
CA ASN A 217 -11.26 -1.08 0.68
C ASN A 217 -11.58 -2.17 -0.34
N MET A 218 -10.54 -2.67 -1.04
CA MET A 218 -10.59 -3.78 -2.00
C MET A 218 -9.68 -4.95 -1.58
N GLN A 219 -9.26 -4.98 -0.32
CA GLN A 219 -8.41 -6.03 0.24
C GLN A 219 -9.01 -7.41 -0.04
N THR A 220 -8.17 -8.34 -0.53
CA THR A 220 -8.54 -9.73 -0.80
C THR A 220 -9.76 -9.92 -1.73
N MET A 221 -10.09 -8.91 -2.57
CA MET A 221 -11.35 -8.96 -3.35
C MET A 221 -11.44 -10.18 -4.26
N PHE A 222 -10.32 -10.59 -4.89
CA PHE A 222 -10.22 -11.74 -5.79
C PHE A 222 -9.21 -12.78 -5.27
N TYR A 223 -8.92 -12.79 -3.96
CA TYR A 223 -7.98 -13.74 -3.37
C TYR A 223 -8.41 -15.18 -3.69
N ASN A 224 -7.45 -15.98 -4.22
CA ASN A 224 -7.66 -17.38 -4.61
C ASN A 224 -8.82 -17.62 -5.60
N CYS A 225 -9.03 -16.67 -6.54
CA CYS A 225 -9.84 -16.93 -7.73
C CYS A 225 -8.97 -17.69 -8.77
N SER A 226 -8.53 -18.89 -8.41
CA SER A 226 -7.43 -19.61 -9.08
C SER A 226 -7.74 -20.06 -10.51
N SER A 227 -9.03 -20.19 -10.90
CA SER A 227 -9.43 -20.54 -12.27
C SER A 227 -9.77 -19.33 -13.16
N LEU A 228 -9.71 -18.10 -12.62
CA LEU A 228 -10.08 -16.89 -13.36
C LEU A 228 -9.01 -16.58 -14.42
N THR A 229 -9.38 -16.71 -15.72
CA THR A 229 -8.44 -16.55 -16.84
C THR A 229 -8.34 -15.12 -17.34
N THR A 230 -9.41 -14.36 -17.23
CA THR A 230 -9.51 -12.95 -17.64
C THR A 230 -10.34 -12.17 -16.65
N LEU A 231 -10.00 -10.89 -16.44
CA LEU A 231 -10.74 -9.99 -15.58
C LEU A 231 -10.70 -8.57 -16.16
N ASP A 232 -11.86 -8.05 -16.56
CA ASP A 232 -11.97 -6.66 -17.02
C ASP A 232 -12.32 -5.74 -15.84
N LEU A 233 -11.40 -4.84 -15.51
CA LEU A 233 -11.52 -3.85 -14.45
C LEU A 233 -11.56 -2.41 -15.00
N SER A 234 -11.86 -2.24 -16.30
CA SER A 234 -11.87 -0.92 -16.96
C SER A 234 -12.91 0.05 -16.35
N SER A 235 -13.98 -0.47 -15.72
CA SER A 235 -14.98 0.31 -15.00
C SER A 235 -14.53 0.79 -13.60
N PHE A 236 -13.44 0.25 -13.05
CA PHE A 236 -13.03 0.50 -11.67
C PHE A 236 -12.41 1.89 -11.51
N ASN A 237 -12.91 2.64 -10.54
CA ASN A 237 -12.30 3.87 -10.02
C ASN A 237 -11.74 3.60 -8.63
N THR A 238 -10.41 3.65 -8.49
CA THR A 238 -9.71 3.33 -7.25
C THR A 238 -9.21 4.56 -6.47
N GLU A 239 -9.64 5.78 -6.85
CA GLU A 239 -9.18 7.05 -6.27
C GLU A 239 -9.31 7.13 -4.73
N LYS A 240 -10.27 6.41 -4.14
CA LYS A 240 -10.51 6.40 -2.69
C LYS A 240 -9.98 5.18 -1.97
N VAL A 241 -9.44 4.21 -2.71
CA VAL A 241 -8.96 2.95 -2.13
C VAL A 241 -7.69 3.20 -1.32
N THR A 242 -7.66 2.67 -0.11
CA THR A 242 -6.52 2.79 0.82
C THR A 242 -5.76 1.49 1.04
N SER A 243 -6.37 0.32 0.77
CA SER A 243 -5.71 -0.98 0.82
C SER A 243 -6.09 -1.84 -0.38
N MET A 244 -5.07 -2.42 -1.01
CA MET A 244 -5.17 -3.42 -2.07
C MET A 244 -4.43 -4.72 -1.67
N GLU A 245 -4.21 -4.91 -0.35
CA GLU A 245 -3.55 -6.11 0.19
C GLU A 245 -4.22 -7.37 -0.36
N ARG A 246 -3.40 -8.27 -0.94
CA ARG A 246 -3.83 -9.56 -1.51
C ARG A 246 -4.97 -9.48 -2.54
N MET A 247 -5.16 -8.34 -3.23
CA MET A 247 -6.33 -8.16 -4.10
C MET A 247 -6.44 -9.24 -5.18
N PHE A 248 -5.32 -9.67 -5.78
CA PHE A 248 -5.25 -10.71 -6.81
C PHE A 248 -4.38 -11.90 -6.38
N CYS A 249 -4.13 -12.06 -5.08
CA CYS A 249 -3.28 -13.13 -4.58
C CYS A 249 -3.86 -14.50 -4.96
N ASN A 250 -3.02 -15.39 -5.50
CA ASN A 250 -3.36 -16.72 -6.00
C ASN A 250 -4.43 -16.72 -7.13
N CYS A 251 -4.45 -15.68 -7.98
CA CYS A 251 -5.15 -15.72 -9.25
C CYS A 251 -4.30 -16.46 -10.30
N GLU A 252 -4.06 -17.74 -10.08
CA GLU A 252 -3.07 -18.55 -10.78
C GLU A 252 -3.28 -18.63 -12.30
N ALA A 253 -4.54 -18.67 -12.76
CA ALA A 253 -4.87 -18.82 -14.17
C ALA A 253 -4.86 -17.50 -14.96
N LEU A 254 -4.74 -16.33 -14.32
CA LEU A 254 -4.67 -15.04 -15.01
C LEU A 254 -3.42 -14.96 -15.89
N THR A 255 -3.63 -14.76 -17.20
CA THR A 255 -2.54 -14.58 -18.16
C THR A 255 -2.24 -13.13 -18.47
N THR A 256 -3.25 -12.29 -18.34
CA THR A 256 -3.19 -10.83 -18.52
C THR A 256 -4.08 -10.13 -17.49
N LEU A 257 -3.65 -8.99 -17.00
CA LEU A 257 -4.43 -8.15 -16.07
C LEU A 257 -4.19 -6.68 -16.40
N ASN A 258 -5.25 -5.97 -16.78
CA ASN A 258 -5.17 -4.55 -17.06
C ASN A 258 -5.53 -3.73 -15.80
N VAL A 259 -4.55 -3.06 -15.22
CA VAL A 259 -4.69 -2.15 -14.07
C VAL A 259 -4.26 -0.71 -14.40
N SER A 260 -4.16 -0.39 -15.69
CA SER A 260 -3.68 0.94 -16.15
C SER A 260 -4.61 2.10 -15.77
N ASN A 261 -5.86 1.82 -15.38
CA ASN A 261 -6.82 2.83 -14.87
C ASN A 261 -6.75 3.00 -13.34
N PHE A 262 -5.94 2.20 -12.62
CA PHE A 262 -5.86 2.28 -11.16
C PHE A 262 -5.16 3.56 -10.71
N ASN A 263 -5.84 4.34 -9.86
CA ASN A 263 -5.25 5.44 -9.12
C ASN A 263 -4.89 4.95 -7.71
N THR A 264 -3.60 4.79 -7.45
CA THR A 264 -3.10 4.24 -6.20
C THR A 264 -2.57 5.31 -5.22
N ALA A 265 -2.80 6.59 -5.50
CA ALA A 265 -2.23 7.70 -4.72
C ALA A 265 -2.59 7.70 -3.22
N LYS A 266 -3.67 7.01 -2.81
CA LYS A 266 -4.08 6.88 -1.40
C LYS A 266 -3.80 5.50 -0.81
N VAL A 267 -3.26 4.58 -1.62
CA VAL A 267 -2.99 3.22 -1.15
C VAL A 267 -1.77 3.22 -0.23
N THR A 268 -1.92 2.61 0.93
CA THR A 268 -0.85 2.46 1.93
C THR A 268 -0.35 1.03 2.04
N ASP A 269 -1.13 0.05 1.55
CA ASP A 269 -0.82 -1.37 1.64
C ASP A 269 -1.05 -2.07 0.31
N MET A 270 0.04 -2.60 -0.26
CA MET A 270 0.08 -3.41 -1.49
C MET A 270 0.68 -4.81 -1.23
N ALA A 271 0.78 -5.22 0.05
CA ALA A 271 1.35 -6.52 0.39
C ALA A 271 0.62 -7.66 -0.33
N ASN A 272 1.38 -8.60 -0.91
CA ASN A 272 0.87 -9.78 -1.59
C ASN A 272 -0.10 -9.50 -2.77
N MET A 273 -0.12 -8.28 -3.33
CA MET A 273 -1.18 -7.88 -4.28
C MET A 273 -1.30 -8.81 -5.48
N PHE A 274 -0.17 -9.28 -6.02
CA PHE A 274 -0.08 -10.17 -7.18
C PHE A 274 0.59 -11.52 -6.85
N GLN A 275 0.76 -11.85 -5.56
CA GLN A 275 1.36 -13.10 -5.14
C GLN A 275 0.63 -14.29 -5.78
N GLY A 276 1.39 -15.27 -6.31
CA GLY A 276 0.81 -16.49 -6.90
C GLY A 276 0.06 -16.25 -8.22
N CYS A 277 0.30 -15.13 -8.92
CA CYS A 277 -0.18 -14.93 -10.27
C CYS A 277 0.75 -15.64 -11.27
N ASN A 278 0.86 -16.96 -11.14
CA ASN A 278 1.88 -17.81 -11.79
C ASN A 278 1.89 -17.73 -13.32
N ASN A 279 0.74 -17.47 -13.95
CA ASN A 279 0.61 -17.41 -15.40
C ASN A 279 0.65 -16.00 -15.99
N LEU A 280 0.79 -14.96 -15.15
CA LEU A 280 0.85 -13.59 -15.60
C LEU A 280 2.20 -13.31 -16.30
N THR A 281 2.15 -12.96 -17.59
CA THR A 281 3.35 -12.74 -18.41
C THR A 281 3.82 -11.29 -18.46
N THR A 282 2.90 -10.36 -18.33
CA THR A 282 3.13 -8.91 -18.37
C THR A 282 2.21 -8.19 -17.39
N LEU A 283 2.69 -7.09 -16.82
CA LEU A 283 1.91 -6.26 -15.91
C LEU A 283 2.30 -4.78 -16.09
N ASP A 284 1.34 -3.97 -16.53
CA ASP A 284 1.55 -2.52 -16.69
C ASP A 284 1.23 -1.78 -15.38
N LEU A 285 2.27 -1.31 -14.70
CA LEU A 285 2.19 -0.53 -13.47
C LEU A 285 2.53 0.95 -13.68
N SER A 286 2.60 1.43 -14.91
CA SER A 286 3.05 2.80 -15.24
C SER A 286 2.21 3.91 -14.59
N ARG A 287 0.99 3.61 -14.16
CA ARG A 287 0.08 4.54 -13.47
C ARG A 287 0.11 4.42 -11.94
N PHE A 288 0.84 3.46 -11.39
CA PHE A 288 0.90 3.28 -9.94
C PHE A 288 1.68 4.43 -9.29
N ASN A 289 1.06 5.09 -8.34
CA ASN A 289 1.68 6.06 -7.45
C ASN A 289 1.87 5.41 -6.08
N THR A 290 3.11 5.13 -5.70
CA THR A 290 3.44 4.40 -4.48
C THR A 290 3.94 5.29 -3.33
N VAL A 291 3.84 6.62 -3.47
CA VAL A 291 4.38 7.59 -2.50
C VAL A 291 3.88 7.39 -1.06
N ASN A 292 2.67 6.85 -0.87
CA ASN A 292 2.08 6.62 0.45
C ASN A 292 2.16 5.14 0.90
N VAL A 293 2.76 4.26 0.09
CA VAL A 293 2.82 2.83 0.39
C VAL A 293 3.86 2.54 1.46
N THR A 294 3.47 1.77 2.48
CA THR A 294 4.33 1.32 3.58
C THR A 294 4.64 -0.17 3.53
N TYR A 295 3.76 -0.98 2.92
CA TYR A 295 3.88 -2.44 2.82
C TYR A 295 3.88 -2.90 1.36
N MET A 296 4.99 -3.51 0.91
CA MET A 296 5.16 -4.13 -0.41
C MET A 296 5.68 -5.57 -0.31
N ASN A 297 5.66 -6.15 0.90
CA ASN A 297 6.13 -7.53 1.08
C ASN A 297 5.32 -8.48 0.20
N GLN A 298 6.03 -9.44 -0.42
CA GLN A 298 5.47 -10.50 -1.25
C GLN A 298 4.60 -10.01 -2.43
N MET A 299 4.76 -8.73 -2.88
CA MET A 299 3.88 -8.14 -3.90
C MET A 299 3.84 -8.94 -5.21
N PHE A 300 4.96 -9.55 -5.61
CA PHE A 300 5.12 -10.33 -6.84
C PHE A 300 5.62 -11.75 -6.57
N THR A 301 5.55 -12.25 -5.32
CA THR A 301 5.95 -13.62 -4.98
C THR A 301 5.27 -14.63 -5.90
N ASP A 302 6.05 -15.60 -6.43
CA ASP A 302 5.56 -16.67 -7.30
C ASP A 302 4.83 -16.16 -8.56
N CYS A 303 5.30 -15.05 -9.16
CA CYS A 303 4.92 -14.63 -10.51
C CYS A 303 5.81 -15.31 -11.53
N ASP A 304 5.70 -16.65 -11.64
CA ASP A 304 6.65 -17.53 -12.33
C ASP A 304 6.87 -17.21 -13.81
N LYS A 305 5.84 -16.69 -14.51
CA LYS A 305 5.93 -16.39 -15.95
C LYS A 305 6.14 -14.91 -16.26
N LEU A 306 6.35 -14.08 -15.26
CA LEU A 306 6.63 -12.66 -15.46
C LEU A 306 8.07 -12.49 -15.99
N THR A 307 8.20 -12.10 -17.26
CA THR A 307 9.51 -12.00 -17.93
C THR A 307 10.18 -10.64 -17.77
N SER A 308 9.39 -9.61 -17.51
CA SER A 308 9.86 -8.24 -17.25
C SER A 308 8.82 -7.45 -16.46
N ILE A 309 9.28 -6.46 -15.71
CA ILE A 309 8.44 -5.52 -14.97
C ILE A 309 9.09 -4.13 -14.97
N ASP A 310 8.30 -3.10 -15.27
CA ASP A 310 8.75 -1.70 -15.17
C ASP A 310 8.29 -1.10 -13.82
N LEU A 311 9.27 -0.78 -12.98
CA LEU A 311 9.07 -0.18 -11.66
C LEU A 311 9.68 1.23 -11.58
N SER A 312 10.00 1.84 -12.72
CA SER A 312 10.70 3.14 -12.79
C SER A 312 9.94 4.29 -12.12
N ASN A 313 8.61 4.17 -12.01
CA ASN A 313 7.73 5.14 -11.35
C ASN A 313 7.50 4.86 -9.85
N PHE A 314 8.05 3.76 -9.30
CA PHE A 314 7.86 3.44 -7.88
C PHE A 314 8.68 4.37 -6.98
N ASN A 315 7.99 5.06 -6.08
CA ASN A 315 8.61 5.75 -4.95
C ASN A 315 8.48 4.86 -3.71
N THR A 316 9.60 4.39 -3.18
CA THR A 316 9.63 3.48 -2.03
C THR A 316 10.13 4.14 -0.75
N GLU A 317 10.22 5.47 -0.72
CA GLU A 317 10.76 6.23 0.43
C GLU A 317 10.04 5.92 1.75
N ASN A 318 8.73 5.65 1.70
CA ASN A 318 7.92 5.34 2.89
C ASN A 318 7.77 3.84 3.15
N VAL A 319 8.35 2.99 2.30
CA VAL A 319 8.20 1.53 2.44
C VAL A 319 9.10 1.01 3.57
N THR A 320 8.51 0.19 4.44
CA THR A 320 9.19 -0.46 5.56
C THR A 320 9.34 -1.96 5.41
N GLN A 321 8.50 -2.61 4.60
CA GLN A 321 8.46 -4.06 4.42
C GLN A 321 8.55 -4.42 2.94
N MET A 322 9.62 -5.13 2.55
CA MET A 322 9.87 -5.64 1.19
C MET A 322 10.22 -7.14 1.18
N GLY A 323 10.01 -7.85 2.30
CA GLY A 323 10.31 -9.29 2.37
C GLY A 323 9.56 -10.07 1.29
N GLY A 324 10.25 -10.96 0.57
CA GLY A 324 9.69 -11.81 -0.48
C GLY A 324 9.17 -11.07 -1.72
N MET A 325 9.45 -9.77 -1.90
CA MET A 325 8.77 -8.96 -2.93
C MET A 325 8.82 -9.57 -4.34
N PHE A 326 9.92 -10.21 -4.71
CA PHE A 326 10.11 -10.88 -6.00
C PHE A 326 10.39 -12.39 -5.86
N GLN A 327 10.22 -12.95 -4.66
CA GLN A 327 10.51 -14.36 -4.40
C GLN A 327 9.80 -15.26 -5.42
N GLY A 328 10.55 -16.18 -6.08
CA GLY A 328 9.99 -17.14 -7.02
C GLY A 328 9.60 -16.55 -8.38
N CYS A 329 10.04 -15.34 -8.74
CA CYS A 329 9.88 -14.81 -10.10
C CYS A 329 10.86 -15.52 -11.06
N SER A 330 10.68 -16.83 -11.24
CA SER A 330 11.66 -17.75 -11.80
C SER A 330 12.05 -17.50 -13.27
N THR A 331 11.31 -16.65 -14.01
CA THR A 331 11.63 -16.28 -15.40
C THR A 331 12.22 -14.89 -15.56
N LEU A 332 12.25 -14.06 -14.51
CA LEU A 332 12.92 -12.76 -14.55
C LEU A 332 14.42 -12.93 -14.74
N THR A 333 14.98 -12.31 -15.79
CA THR A 333 16.43 -12.34 -16.06
C THR A 333 17.13 -11.08 -15.56
N THR A 334 16.44 -9.97 -15.54
CA THR A 334 16.95 -8.68 -15.07
C THR A 334 15.87 -7.95 -14.26
N LEU A 335 16.30 -7.24 -13.23
CA LEU A 335 15.40 -6.45 -12.40
C LEU A 335 15.99 -5.05 -12.17
N ASP A 336 15.23 -4.02 -12.56
CA ASP A 336 15.65 -2.63 -12.40
C ASP A 336 14.96 -2.00 -11.20
N LEU A 337 15.71 -1.84 -10.11
CA LEU A 337 15.29 -1.20 -8.86
C LEU A 337 16.00 0.14 -8.65
N SER A 338 16.47 0.80 -9.71
CA SER A 338 17.18 2.07 -9.61
C SER A 338 16.32 3.23 -9.07
N SER A 339 14.99 3.09 -9.13
CA SER A 339 14.03 4.03 -8.52
C SER A 339 13.85 3.81 -7.01
N PHE A 340 14.32 2.67 -6.47
CA PHE A 340 14.05 2.29 -5.08
C PHE A 340 14.91 3.06 -4.09
N ASN A 341 14.26 3.63 -3.08
CA ASN A 341 14.89 4.16 -1.87
C ASN A 341 14.55 3.23 -0.71
N THR A 342 15.54 2.47 -0.23
CA THR A 342 15.35 1.45 0.81
C THR A 342 15.74 1.93 2.21
N ARG A 343 15.99 3.22 2.39
CA ARG A 343 16.44 3.85 3.64
C ARG A 343 15.54 3.56 4.85
N ASN A 344 14.24 3.35 4.63
CA ASN A 344 13.27 3.07 5.68
C ASN A 344 12.88 1.60 5.78
N VAL A 345 13.46 0.74 4.95
CA VAL A 345 13.13 -0.69 4.93
C VAL A 345 13.75 -1.40 6.12
N THR A 346 12.93 -2.12 6.88
CA THR A 346 13.34 -2.91 8.05
C THR A 346 13.31 -4.41 7.79
N ALA A 347 12.62 -4.88 6.73
CA ALA A 347 12.55 -6.30 6.37
C ALA A 347 12.76 -6.52 4.86
N MET A 348 13.74 -7.37 4.52
CA MET A 348 14.10 -7.80 3.16
C MET A 348 14.30 -9.32 3.07
N ASN A 349 13.78 -10.10 4.01
CA ASN A 349 13.94 -11.56 3.98
C ASN A 349 13.35 -12.15 2.70
N ASN A 350 14.08 -13.05 2.07
CA ASN A 350 13.71 -13.77 0.83
C ASN A 350 13.37 -12.87 -0.38
N MET A 351 13.77 -11.59 -0.39
CA MET A 351 13.31 -10.61 -1.39
C MET A 351 13.47 -11.07 -2.85
N PHE A 352 14.52 -11.85 -3.15
CA PHE A 352 14.86 -12.38 -4.47
C PHE A 352 15.03 -13.91 -4.45
N SER A 353 14.63 -14.59 -3.36
CA SER A 353 14.87 -16.01 -3.21
C SER A 353 14.12 -16.82 -4.27
N TYR A 354 14.79 -17.83 -4.83
CA TYR A 354 14.29 -18.72 -5.90
C TYR A 354 14.10 -18.04 -7.27
N ASP A 355 14.77 -16.90 -7.51
CA ASP A 355 14.84 -16.26 -8.83
C ASP A 355 16.01 -16.88 -9.61
N GLU A 356 15.83 -18.11 -10.09
CA GLU A 356 16.89 -18.95 -10.64
C GLU A 356 17.47 -18.42 -11.97
N GLU A 357 16.67 -17.70 -12.76
CA GLU A 357 17.08 -17.09 -14.03
C GLU A 357 17.64 -15.67 -13.87
N LEU A 358 17.52 -15.06 -12.68
CA LEU A 358 17.94 -13.69 -12.45
C LEU A 358 19.47 -13.55 -12.52
N THR A 359 19.94 -12.78 -13.49
CA THR A 359 21.38 -12.53 -13.72
C THR A 359 21.83 -11.19 -13.16
N THR A 360 20.97 -10.18 -13.17
CA THR A 360 21.37 -8.81 -12.83
C THR A 360 20.24 -8.06 -12.11
N ILE A 361 20.58 -7.43 -10.99
CA ILE A 361 19.70 -6.48 -10.27
C ILE A 361 20.36 -5.11 -10.32
N TYR A 362 19.71 -4.15 -10.98
CA TYR A 362 20.16 -2.75 -11.01
C TYR A 362 19.60 -1.97 -9.84
N VAL A 363 20.46 -1.19 -9.18
CA VAL A 363 20.08 -0.27 -8.07
C VAL A 363 20.80 1.08 -8.23
N SER A 364 20.40 2.05 -7.42
CA SER A 364 21.03 3.39 -7.33
C SER A 364 21.50 3.70 -5.90
N GLU A 365 21.91 4.94 -5.66
CA GLU A 365 22.33 5.43 -4.31
C GLU A 365 21.22 5.37 -3.25
N GLY A 366 19.96 5.26 -3.67
CA GLY A 366 18.84 5.06 -2.74
C GLY A 366 18.82 3.71 -2.05
N TRP A 367 19.63 2.76 -2.53
CA TRP A 367 19.68 1.42 -1.96
C TRP A 367 20.58 1.32 -0.73
N THR A 368 20.03 0.92 0.40
CA THR A 368 20.75 0.63 1.64
C THR A 368 20.07 -0.50 2.42
N THR A 369 20.83 -1.16 3.28
CA THR A 369 20.32 -2.21 4.18
C THR A 369 20.53 -1.87 5.67
N GLU A 370 20.84 -0.61 5.98
CA GLU A 370 21.22 -0.18 7.34
C GLU A 370 20.13 -0.39 8.39
N LYS A 371 18.86 -0.19 8.02
CA LYS A 371 17.73 -0.40 8.95
C LYS A 371 17.15 -1.81 8.92
N VAL A 372 17.67 -2.67 8.02
CA VAL A 372 17.19 -4.06 7.96
C VAL A 372 17.65 -4.79 9.22
N GLU A 373 16.68 -5.31 9.97
CA GLU A 373 16.95 -6.00 11.23
C GLU A 373 17.90 -7.19 11.01
N ALA A 374 19.03 -7.18 11.71
CA ALA A 374 20.04 -8.22 11.65
C ALA A 374 19.51 -9.52 12.27
N GLY A 375 19.03 -10.41 11.43
CA GLY A 375 18.58 -11.75 11.80
C GLY A 375 19.01 -12.75 10.73
N TYR A 376 18.26 -13.82 10.56
CA TYR A 376 18.46 -14.78 9.46
C TYR A 376 17.89 -14.22 8.14
N VAL A 377 18.31 -13.02 7.74
CA VAL A 377 17.87 -12.39 6.50
C VAL A 377 18.67 -12.98 5.34
N THR A 378 17.99 -13.73 4.47
CA THR A 378 18.59 -14.42 3.32
C THR A 378 17.88 -14.01 2.03
N PRO A 379 18.15 -12.81 1.49
CA PRO A 379 17.40 -12.28 0.33
C PRO A 379 17.64 -13.04 -0.97
N PHE A 380 18.71 -13.87 -1.08
CA PHE A 380 19.18 -14.47 -2.33
C PHE A 380 19.21 -16.01 -2.33
N VAL A 381 18.35 -16.68 -1.55
CA VAL A 381 18.35 -18.16 -1.56
C VAL A 381 18.06 -18.64 -2.98
N ASN A 382 18.97 -19.50 -3.52
CA ASN A 382 18.84 -20.11 -4.85
C ASN A 382 18.86 -19.13 -6.06
N CYS A 383 19.49 -17.96 -5.94
CA CYS A 383 19.72 -17.03 -7.06
C CYS A 383 20.98 -17.43 -7.87
N VAL A 384 20.98 -18.63 -8.40
CA VAL A 384 22.21 -19.31 -8.90
C VAL A 384 22.93 -18.62 -10.07
N LYS A 385 22.24 -17.79 -10.84
CA LYS A 385 22.80 -17.06 -11.99
C LYS A 385 23.17 -15.61 -11.67
N LEU A 386 22.90 -15.14 -10.45
CA LEU A 386 23.07 -13.73 -10.09
C LEU A 386 24.54 -13.31 -10.05
N VAL A 387 24.86 -12.21 -10.73
CA VAL A 387 26.20 -11.61 -10.81
C VAL A 387 26.13 -10.11 -10.59
N GLY A 388 26.96 -9.61 -9.68
CA GLY A 388 27.11 -8.17 -9.42
C GLY A 388 27.93 -7.46 -10.49
N GLY A 389 27.97 -6.12 -10.42
CA GLY A 389 28.49 -5.25 -11.46
C GLY A 389 29.97 -5.39 -11.79
N VAL A 390 30.79 -5.88 -10.85
CA VAL A 390 32.24 -6.15 -11.07
C VAL A 390 32.56 -7.63 -11.08
N GLY A 391 31.55 -8.52 -11.11
CA GLY A 391 31.72 -9.95 -11.34
C GLY A 391 31.58 -10.84 -10.09
N THR A 392 31.17 -10.32 -8.94
CA THR A 392 30.85 -11.15 -7.78
C THR A 392 29.63 -12.01 -8.10
N SER A 393 29.81 -13.32 -8.29
CA SER A 393 28.72 -14.23 -8.63
C SER A 393 28.24 -15.04 -7.43
N TYR A 394 26.93 -15.29 -7.36
CA TYR A 394 26.34 -16.15 -6.35
C TYR A 394 26.94 -17.59 -6.41
N ALA A 395 27.11 -18.14 -7.61
CA ALA A 395 27.69 -19.47 -7.80
C ALA A 395 29.09 -19.58 -7.21
N ASN A 396 29.98 -18.60 -7.49
CA ASN A 396 31.33 -18.58 -6.93
C ASN A 396 31.33 -18.42 -5.40
N MET A 397 30.46 -17.55 -4.88
CA MET A 397 30.32 -17.32 -3.45
C MET A 397 29.68 -18.51 -2.74
N TYR A 398 28.83 -19.28 -3.40
CA TYR A 398 28.25 -20.51 -2.87
C TYR A 398 29.34 -21.56 -2.60
N GLU A 399 30.36 -21.65 -3.46
CA GLU A 399 31.50 -22.53 -3.28
C GLU A 399 32.51 -22.03 -2.22
N LEU A 400 32.75 -20.71 -2.18
CA LEU A 400 33.75 -20.08 -1.31
C LEU A 400 33.24 -19.77 0.09
N ASP A 401 31.99 -19.38 0.22
CA ASP A 401 31.37 -18.91 1.46
C ASP A 401 29.89 -19.33 1.57
N TYR A 402 29.64 -20.62 1.53
CA TYR A 402 28.29 -21.21 1.59
C TYR A 402 27.43 -20.67 2.72
N SER A 403 28.04 -20.37 3.87
CA SER A 403 27.31 -19.88 5.06
C SER A 403 26.78 -18.46 4.90
N ASN A 404 27.36 -17.65 4.02
CA ASN A 404 27.05 -16.23 3.88
C ASN A 404 26.52 -15.84 2.50
N CYS A 405 26.76 -16.64 1.43
CA CYS A 405 26.41 -16.26 0.05
C CYS A 405 24.96 -15.81 -0.17
N LYS A 406 24.03 -16.30 0.63
CA LYS A 406 22.60 -15.95 0.58
C LYS A 406 22.19 -14.83 1.54
N LYS A 407 23.12 -14.32 2.35
CA LYS A 407 22.82 -13.37 3.42
C LYS A 407 22.75 -11.92 2.94
N LEU A 408 22.20 -11.08 3.79
CA LEU A 408 22.02 -9.64 3.59
C LEU A 408 23.33 -8.90 3.27
N ILE A 409 24.47 -9.36 3.74
CA ILE A 409 25.78 -8.71 3.50
C ILE A 409 26.12 -8.55 2.02
N TYR A 410 25.54 -9.37 1.13
CA TYR A 410 25.69 -9.26 -0.33
C TYR A 410 24.59 -8.44 -1.00
N ALA A 411 23.58 -7.95 -0.26
CA ALA A 411 22.55 -7.06 -0.78
C ALA A 411 23.05 -5.61 -0.90
N ARG A 412 24.21 -5.44 -1.53
CA ARG A 412 24.88 -4.16 -1.74
C ARG A 412 25.47 -4.09 -3.15
N ILE A 413 25.80 -2.88 -3.56
CA ILE A 413 26.45 -2.63 -4.84
C ILE A 413 27.82 -3.36 -4.85
N ASP A 414 28.03 -4.10 -5.92
CA ASP A 414 29.28 -4.82 -6.15
C ASP A 414 30.39 -3.85 -6.56
N THR A 415 31.47 -3.83 -5.77
CA THR A 415 32.65 -3.01 -6.04
C THR A 415 33.91 -3.84 -5.86
N PRO A 416 35.07 -3.44 -6.42
CA PRO A 416 36.33 -4.18 -6.24
C PRO A 416 36.75 -4.40 -4.79
N SER A 417 36.32 -3.53 -3.87
CA SER A 417 36.65 -3.61 -2.43
C SER A 417 35.55 -4.20 -1.56
N THR A 418 34.30 -4.22 -2.05
CA THR A 418 33.13 -4.69 -1.33
C THR A 418 32.26 -5.58 -2.21
N PRO A 419 32.52 -6.91 -2.21
CA PRO A 419 31.72 -7.85 -3.00
C PRO A 419 30.22 -7.77 -2.67
N GLY A 420 29.37 -7.74 -3.70
CA GLY A 420 27.93 -7.67 -3.60
C GLY A 420 27.26 -8.24 -4.86
N TYR A 421 25.94 -8.47 -4.84
CA TYR A 421 25.23 -8.98 -6.01
C TYR A 421 24.48 -7.90 -6.80
N LEU A 422 24.54 -6.65 -6.36
CA LEU A 422 23.80 -5.58 -7.01
C LEU A 422 24.69 -4.80 -7.96
N THR A 423 24.18 -4.50 -9.13
CA THR A 423 24.83 -3.70 -10.15
C THR A 423 24.37 -2.27 -10.06
N TYR A 424 25.33 -1.34 -9.93
CA TYR A 424 24.97 0.06 -10.03
C TYR A 424 24.48 0.38 -11.45
N LYS A 425 23.26 0.97 -11.56
CA LYS A 425 22.75 1.36 -12.86
C LYS A 425 23.44 2.64 -13.34
N THR A 426 24.40 2.49 -14.23
CA THR A 426 24.99 3.58 -14.98
C THR A 426 24.03 4.06 -16.08
N GLY A 427 22.88 4.58 -15.71
CA GLY A 427 22.18 5.53 -16.56
C GLY A 427 22.87 6.87 -16.32
N ALA A 428 23.03 7.71 -17.35
CA ALA A 428 23.48 9.06 -17.11
C ALA A 428 22.57 9.67 -16.02
N PRO A 429 23.05 9.88 -14.78
CA PRO A 429 22.24 10.61 -13.81
C PRO A 429 21.90 11.95 -14.47
N GLY A 430 20.67 12.40 -14.30
CA GLY A 430 20.29 13.74 -14.74
C GLY A 430 21.24 14.76 -14.12
N PRO A 431 21.32 15.96 -14.67
CA PRO A 431 22.16 16.99 -14.10
C PRO A 431 21.78 17.23 -12.63
N VAL A 432 22.78 17.28 -11.77
CA VAL A 432 22.59 17.65 -10.35
C VAL A 432 22.62 19.18 -10.27
N VAL A 433 21.53 19.77 -9.77
CA VAL A 433 21.45 21.22 -9.53
C VAL A 433 21.59 21.49 -8.05
N LEU A 434 22.54 22.32 -7.66
CA LEU A 434 22.87 22.68 -6.28
C LEU A 434 22.69 24.18 -6.08
N ALA A 435 21.98 24.56 -5.01
CA ALA A 435 21.92 25.95 -4.59
C ALA A 435 23.15 26.31 -3.71
N GLY A 436 23.84 27.37 -4.05
CA GLY A 436 25.00 27.84 -3.32
C GLY A 436 24.67 28.80 -2.16
N ASN A 437 25.56 28.87 -1.16
CA ASN A 437 25.52 29.87 -0.11
C ASN A 437 26.22 31.13 -0.59
N SER A 438 25.50 32.26 -0.74
CA SER A 438 26.08 33.53 -1.19
C SER A 438 27.09 34.07 -0.16
N ASP A 439 28.30 34.47 -0.60
CA ASP A 439 29.32 35.14 0.23
C ASP A 439 29.05 36.63 0.41
N GLY A 440 28.12 37.21 -0.35
CA GLY A 440 27.82 38.65 -0.35
C GLY A 440 28.72 39.46 -1.26
N ALA A 441 29.73 38.86 -1.89
CA ALA A 441 30.64 39.46 -2.86
C ALA A 441 30.34 39.04 -4.32
N GLY A 442 29.23 38.36 -4.55
CA GLY A 442 28.78 37.88 -5.87
C GLY A 442 29.16 36.44 -6.18
N ASN A 443 29.69 35.69 -5.19
CA ASN A 443 29.92 34.26 -5.38
C ASN A 443 29.00 33.44 -4.49
N TYR A 444 28.72 32.22 -4.95
CA TYR A 444 27.93 31.21 -4.28
C TYR A 444 28.79 29.97 -4.05
N TRP A 445 28.62 29.33 -2.90
CA TRP A 445 29.46 28.21 -2.45
C TRP A 445 28.62 27.03 -2.02
N ALA A 446 28.98 25.82 -2.46
CA ALA A 446 28.37 24.56 -2.05
C ALA A 446 29.43 23.49 -1.76
N THR A 447 29.04 22.42 -1.07
CA THR A 447 29.80 21.17 -1.07
C THR A 447 28.97 20.09 -1.74
N TYR A 448 29.63 19.20 -2.44
CA TYR A 448 28.99 18.06 -3.07
C TYR A 448 29.81 16.79 -2.86
N TYR A 449 29.14 15.69 -2.56
CA TYR A 449 29.71 14.36 -2.52
C TYR A 449 28.79 13.39 -3.24
N ASN A 450 29.37 12.55 -4.07
CA ASN A 450 28.64 11.49 -4.74
C ASN A 450 29.53 10.26 -4.88
N ASN A 451 29.04 9.10 -4.42
CA ASN A 451 29.76 7.82 -4.52
C ASN A 451 29.34 6.99 -5.74
N VAL A 452 28.67 7.58 -6.71
CA VAL A 452 27.88 6.86 -7.71
C VAL A 452 28.30 7.12 -9.13
N ALA A 453 28.68 8.35 -9.48
CA ALA A 453 29.04 8.74 -10.84
C ALA A 453 30.10 9.84 -10.85
N GLY A 454 30.80 10.00 -11.96
CA GLY A 454 31.61 11.18 -12.22
C GLY A 454 30.76 12.31 -12.79
N PHE A 455 31.03 13.55 -12.37
CA PHE A 455 30.38 14.75 -12.91
C PHE A 455 31.41 15.78 -13.35
N VAL A 456 30.99 16.69 -14.23
CA VAL A 456 31.72 17.92 -14.57
C VAL A 456 30.83 19.09 -14.25
N ALA A 457 31.36 20.09 -13.54
CA ALA A 457 30.64 21.31 -13.25
C ALA A 457 30.48 22.19 -14.52
N ASP A 458 29.42 23.00 -14.54
CA ASP A 458 29.18 23.97 -15.62
C ASP A 458 30.33 24.99 -15.74
N GLU A 459 30.29 25.80 -16.76
CA GLU A 459 31.37 26.74 -17.09
C GLU A 459 31.54 27.89 -16.08
N ASN A 460 30.48 28.20 -15.31
CA ASN A 460 30.48 29.24 -14.29
C ASN A 460 30.89 28.72 -12.91
N THR A 461 31.08 27.39 -12.76
CA THR A 461 31.38 26.74 -11.50
C THR A 461 32.81 26.19 -11.45
N THR A 462 33.60 26.65 -10.50
CA THR A 462 34.94 26.14 -10.19
C THR A 462 34.83 25.06 -9.11
N VAL A 463 35.59 23.98 -9.30
CA VAL A 463 35.65 22.84 -8.38
C VAL A 463 36.97 22.90 -7.60
N TYR A 464 36.90 22.67 -6.28
CA TYR A 464 38.08 22.65 -5.42
C TYR A 464 38.11 21.38 -4.56
N THR A 465 39.32 20.88 -4.30
CA THR A 465 39.60 20.06 -3.13
C THR A 465 39.89 20.97 -1.93
N ALA A 466 39.82 20.42 -0.75
CA ALA A 466 40.01 21.20 0.49
C ALA A 466 40.93 20.45 1.46
N LYS A 467 41.99 21.12 1.90
CA LYS A 467 42.93 20.65 2.92
C LYS A 467 42.93 21.56 4.13
N VAL A 468 42.82 21.00 5.30
CA VAL A 468 42.94 21.76 6.54
C VAL A 468 44.40 22.16 6.73
N SER A 469 44.67 23.45 6.96
CA SER A 469 46.04 23.95 7.25
C SER A 469 46.65 23.29 8.50
N ASP A 470 47.99 23.17 8.54
CA ASP A 470 48.69 22.51 9.65
C ASP A 470 48.37 23.14 11.01
N ASP A 471 48.18 24.45 11.05
CA ASP A 471 47.78 25.22 12.26
C ASP A 471 46.28 25.12 12.57
N LYS A 472 45.48 24.43 11.73
CA LYS A 472 44.03 24.23 11.83
C LYS A 472 43.21 25.52 11.94
N THR A 473 43.68 26.59 11.30
CA THR A 473 43.03 27.90 11.32
C THR A 473 42.23 28.21 10.07
N LYS A 474 42.56 27.58 8.96
CA LYS A 474 41.91 27.78 7.63
C LYS A 474 41.85 26.51 6.82
N VAL A 475 41.10 26.57 5.73
CA VAL A 475 41.01 25.53 4.71
C VAL A 475 41.69 26.05 3.44
N VAL A 476 42.71 25.34 2.97
CA VAL A 476 43.42 25.62 1.71
C VAL A 476 42.67 24.95 0.60
N LEU A 477 42.29 25.74 -0.40
CA LEU A 477 41.58 25.28 -1.59
C LEU A 477 42.56 25.05 -2.75
N THR A 478 42.43 23.90 -3.40
CA THR A 478 43.17 23.59 -4.64
C THR A 478 42.17 23.39 -5.77
N GLU A 479 42.29 24.17 -6.84
CA GLU A 479 41.40 24.11 -8.00
C GLU A 479 41.58 22.78 -8.77
N VAL A 480 40.47 22.18 -9.18
CA VAL A 480 40.42 21.04 -10.10
C VAL A 480 40.26 21.57 -11.52
N ALA A 481 41.35 21.58 -12.26
CA ALA A 481 41.48 22.32 -13.54
C ALA A 481 40.45 21.95 -14.63
N ASP A 482 39.99 20.68 -14.65
CA ASP A 482 39.00 20.21 -15.61
C ASP A 482 37.56 20.22 -15.05
N ARG A 483 37.37 20.83 -13.88
CA ARG A 483 36.08 20.93 -13.17
C ARG A 483 35.41 19.56 -12.91
N SER A 484 36.19 18.50 -12.87
CA SER A 484 35.68 17.16 -12.61
C SER A 484 35.35 16.97 -11.12
N VAL A 485 34.29 16.19 -10.87
CA VAL A 485 33.90 15.69 -9.57
C VAL A 485 33.96 14.17 -9.64
N PRO A 486 35.12 13.57 -9.31
CA PRO A 486 35.29 12.13 -9.42
C PRO A 486 34.40 11.35 -8.45
N LEU A 487 34.22 10.09 -8.76
CA LEU A 487 33.53 9.12 -7.92
C LEU A 487 34.21 9.05 -6.53
N THR A 488 33.41 9.00 -5.46
CA THR A 488 33.83 8.88 -4.06
C THR A 488 34.61 10.05 -3.48
N TYR A 489 34.65 11.20 -4.15
CA TYR A 489 35.26 12.40 -3.63
C TYR A 489 34.22 13.46 -3.21
N ALA A 490 34.46 14.12 -2.09
CA ALA A 490 33.77 15.35 -1.74
C ALA A 490 34.54 16.55 -2.28
N VAL A 491 33.84 17.54 -2.81
CA VAL A 491 34.43 18.76 -3.38
C VAL A 491 33.73 20.01 -2.85
N ILE A 492 34.41 21.15 -2.97
CA ILE A 492 33.80 22.47 -2.83
C ILE A 492 33.53 23.00 -4.22
N LEU A 493 32.38 23.63 -4.38
CA LEU A 493 31.93 24.30 -5.60
C LEU A 493 31.82 25.80 -5.32
N LYS A 494 32.34 26.63 -6.24
CA LYS A 494 32.23 28.08 -6.24
C LYS A 494 31.69 28.54 -7.59
N SER A 495 30.62 29.31 -7.60
CA SER A 495 30.02 29.84 -8.84
C SER A 495 29.68 31.32 -8.69
N THR A 496 29.55 32.02 -9.80
CA THR A 496 28.95 33.36 -9.87
C THR A 496 27.42 33.31 -9.94
N GLU A 497 26.85 32.12 -10.17
CA GLU A 497 25.42 31.88 -10.21
C GLU A 497 24.95 31.17 -8.94
N GLU A 498 23.71 31.43 -8.50
CA GLU A 498 23.12 30.81 -7.32
C GLU A 498 22.94 29.30 -7.49
N GLU A 499 22.56 28.86 -8.69
CA GLU A 499 22.42 27.46 -9.07
C GLU A 499 23.67 26.98 -9.81
N MET A 500 24.22 25.86 -9.35
CA MET A 500 25.39 25.19 -9.93
C MET A 500 24.93 23.86 -10.54
N THR A 501 25.25 23.63 -11.81
CA THR A 501 24.85 22.41 -12.50
C THR A 501 26.04 21.48 -12.70
N LEU A 502 25.91 20.24 -12.23
CA LEU A 502 26.85 19.16 -12.48
C LEU A 502 26.28 18.20 -13.53
N THR A 503 26.99 18.03 -14.62
CA THR A 503 26.58 17.14 -15.72
C THR A 503 27.38 15.83 -15.64
N TYR A 504 26.70 14.71 -15.76
CA TYR A 504 27.33 13.39 -15.78
C TYR A 504 28.39 13.27 -16.88
N LYS A 505 29.52 12.71 -16.53
CA LYS A 505 30.59 12.34 -17.47
C LYS A 505 31.10 10.94 -17.16
N LYS A 506 30.94 10.06 -18.14
CA LYS A 506 31.47 8.71 -18.04
C LYS A 506 33.01 8.74 -17.98
N ASP A 507 33.57 7.81 -17.21
CA ASP A 507 35.03 7.55 -17.16
C ASP A 507 35.88 8.68 -16.50
N ILE A 508 35.33 9.42 -15.54
CA ILE A 508 36.14 10.26 -14.64
C ILE A 508 36.84 9.33 -13.64
N THR A 509 38.13 9.08 -13.85
CA THR A 509 38.94 8.20 -12.99
C THR A 509 39.99 8.97 -12.18
N ASP A 510 39.96 10.30 -12.23
CA ASP A 510 40.98 11.14 -11.62
C ASP A 510 41.00 10.97 -10.09
N VAL A 511 42.20 10.81 -9.56
CA VAL A 511 42.43 10.83 -8.11
C VAL A 511 42.70 12.29 -7.72
N LEU A 512 41.87 12.85 -6.86
CA LEU A 512 42.09 14.18 -6.30
C LEU A 512 43.04 14.10 -5.10
N PRO A 513 44.28 14.53 -5.23
CA PRO A 513 45.22 14.51 -4.10
C PRO A 513 44.87 15.61 -3.08
N ASP A 514 45.40 15.45 -1.89
CA ASP A 514 45.33 16.48 -0.81
C ASP A 514 43.92 16.97 -0.47
N ASN A 515 42.96 16.05 -0.31
CA ASN A 515 41.58 16.35 -0.01
C ASN A 515 41.18 15.79 1.36
N ASP A 516 40.94 16.65 2.33
CA ASP A 516 40.45 16.27 3.66
C ASP A 516 38.92 16.23 3.76
N LEU A 517 38.23 16.65 2.70
CA LEU A 517 36.76 16.57 2.65
C LEU A 517 36.30 15.13 2.63
N LYS A 518 35.33 14.85 3.47
CA LYS A 518 34.59 13.60 3.55
C LYS A 518 33.17 13.82 3.05
N GLY A 519 32.49 12.75 2.70
CA GLY A 519 31.09 12.83 2.32
C GLY A 519 30.41 11.49 2.48
N SER A 520 29.09 11.49 2.30
CA SER A 520 28.25 10.30 2.29
C SER A 520 27.15 10.46 1.25
N GLY A 521 26.80 9.38 0.56
CA GLY A 521 25.65 9.32 -0.34
C GLY A 521 24.30 9.26 0.39
N PHE A 522 24.31 9.18 1.71
CA PHE A 522 23.12 9.12 2.56
C PHE A 522 23.34 9.93 3.84
N ASP A 523 22.26 10.21 4.58
CA ASP A 523 22.34 10.88 5.87
C ASP A 523 23.11 10.00 6.87
N ILE A 524 24.05 10.59 7.58
CA ILE A 524 24.86 9.88 8.59
C ILE A 524 24.79 10.61 9.93
N ASP A 525 24.99 9.86 11.01
CA ASP A 525 25.22 10.46 12.32
C ASP A 525 26.47 11.35 12.28
N THR A 526 26.37 12.51 12.95
CA THR A 526 27.46 13.47 12.93
C THR A 526 28.69 12.94 13.68
N PRO A 527 29.83 12.72 13.00
CA PRO A 527 31.08 12.39 13.69
C PRO A 527 31.51 13.51 14.65
N GLU A 528 32.30 13.16 15.64
CA GLU A 528 32.88 14.18 16.56
C GLU A 528 33.73 15.20 15.80
N ASN A 529 33.66 16.45 16.24
CA ASN A 529 34.43 17.57 15.67
C ASN A 529 34.21 17.80 14.18
N THR A 530 32.96 17.69 13.73
CA THR A 530 32.55 17.93 12.35
C THR A 530 32.39 19.41 12.06
N TYR A 531 32.79 19.80 10.85
CA TYR A 531 32.62 21.14 10.28
C TYR A 531 31.90 21.04 8.94
N MET A 532 30.89 21.89 8.75
CA MET A 532 30.14 21.97 7.50
C MET A 532 30.21 23.34 6.86
N LEU A 533 30.18 23.38 5.55
CA LEU A 533 30.12 24.63 4.80
C LEU A 533 28.80 25.35 5.08
N ALA A 534 28.93 26.58 5.57
CA ALA A 534 27.79 27.45 5.85
C ALA A 534 28.18 28.93 5.70
N LYS A 535 27.16 29.78 5.56
CA LYS A 535 27.33 31.22 5.71
C LYS A 535 27.01 31.63 7.16
N GLY A 536 27.99 32.18 7.85
CA GLY A 536 27.82 32.71 9.20
C GLY A 536 28.25 34.16 9.29
N VAL A 537 28.41 34.65 10.51
CA VAL A 537 28.82 36.05 10.77
C VAL A 537 30.24 36.39 10.28
N LYS A 538 31.08 35.39 10.04
CA LYS A 538 32.43 35.50 9.50
C LYS A 538 32.53 35.27 7.99
N GLY A 539 31.39 35.23 7.29
CA GLY A 539 31.33 34.91 5.87
C GLY A 539 31.04 33.45 5.58
N VAL A 540 31.28 33.01 4.34
CA VAL A 540 31.18 31.59 3.94
C VAL A 540 32.45 30.87 4.34
N GLY A 541 32.30 29.66 4.90
CA GLY A 541 33.41 28.83 5.34
C GLY A 541 32.90 27.61 6.11
N PHE A 542 33.80 26.85 6.69
CA PHE A 542 33.46 25.69 7.50
C PHE A 542 33.20 26.09 8.95
N TYR A 543 31.96 25.86 9.38
CA TYR A 543 31.53 26.11 10.77
C TYR A 543 31.40 24.79 11.51
N HIS A 544 31.78 24.80 12.80
CA HIS A 544 31.57 23.62 13.66
C HIS A 544 30.09 23.24 13.67
N TRP A 545 29.81 21.99 13.26
CA TRP A 545 28.46 21.46 13.13
C TRP A 545 28.00 20.88 14.47
N THR A 546 26.79 21.23 14.87
CA THR A 546 26.16 20.75 16.12
C THR A 546 24.85 20.00 15.89
N GLY A 547 24.51 19.76 14.64
CA GLY A 547 23.36 18.90 14.26
C GLY A 547 23.65 17.44 14.57
N SER A 548 22.61 16.63 14.75
CA SER A 548 22.73 15.19 15.00
C SER A 548 23.11 14.40 13.75
N THR A 549 22.77 14.91 12.57
CA THR A 549 22.98 14.22 11.28
C THR A 549 23.65 15.15 10.26
N ILE A 550 24.40 14.56 9.35
CA ILE A 550 24.91 15.21 8.14
C ILE A 550 24.04 14.74 6.97
N PRO A 551 23.40 15.65 6.21
CA PRO A 551 22.59 15.28 5.05
C PRO A 551 23.40 14.57 3.95
N ALA A 552 22.75 13.68 3.21
CA ALA A 552 23.29 13.04 2.04
C ALA A 552 23.90 14.03 1.04
N HIS A 553 24.92 13.59 0.32
CA HIS A 553 25.61 14.35 -0.74
C HIS A 553 26.22 15.67 -0.27
N ARG A 554 26.49 15.84 1.03
CA ARG A 554 27.20 17.00 1.59
C ARG A 554 28.64 16.65 1.94
N GLY A 555 29.57 17.53 1.54
CA GLY A 555 30.96 17.47 1.98
C GLY A 555 31.12 18.08 3.39
N TYR A 556 31.91 17.43 4.23
CA TYR A 556 32.24 17.87 5.59
C TYR A 556 33.70 17.59 5.93
N LEU A 557 34.19 18.29 6.95
CA LEU A 557 35.54 18.08 7.53
C LEU A 557 35.42 17.50 8.94
N THR A 558 36.35 16.64 9.33
CA THR A 558 36.54 16.24 10.75
C THR A 558 37.94 16.65 11.21
N ILE A 559 38.04 17.38 12.31
CA ILE A 559 39.31 17.90 12.78
C ILE A 559 39.58 17.40 14.21
N SER A 560 40.58 16.56 14.36
CA SER A 560 40.99 16.04 15.68
C SER A 560 41.93 17.02 16.42
N GLY A 561 41.70 17.19 17.73
CA GLY A 561 42.56 17.97 18.64
C GLY A 561 41.86 19.16 19.30
N ALA A 562 42.28 19.53 20.52
CA ALA A 562 41.58 20.39 21.48
C ALA A 562 41.50 21.89 21.14
N ALA A 563 41.94 22.36 19.98
CA ALA A 563 42.03 23.79 19.65
C ALA A 563 41.42 24.16 18.29
N ALA A 564 40.48 23.39 17.78
CA ALA A 564 39.84 23.72 16.50
C ALA A 564 39.00 24.99 16.63
N SER A 565 39.26 25.99 15.80
CA SER A 565 38.46 27.20 15.69
C SER A 565 37.00 26.88 15.40
N ARG A 566 36.05 27.63 15.95
CA ARG A 566 34.62 27.46 15.59
C ARG A 566 34.31 27.80 14.13
N PHE A 567 35.28 28.36 13.40
CA PHE A 567 35.17 28.74 12.01
C PHE A 567 36.54 28.60 11.32
N LEU A 568 36.52 28.02 10.14
CA LEU A 568 37.65 27.92 9.23
C LEU A 568 37.30 28.66 7.92
N GLY A 569 37.99 29.77 7.66
CA GLY A 569 37.87 30.49 6.40
C GLY A 569 38.64 29.81 5.26
N PHE A 570 38.37 30.20 4.05
CA PHE A 570 39.09 29.73 2.87
C PHE A 570 40.43 30.51 2.68
N ASP A 571 41.41 29.80 2.14
CA ASP A 571 42.61 30.36 1.56
C ASP A 571 42.68 29.79 0.12
N ASP A 572 42.32 30.59 -0.86
CA ASP A 572 42.34 30.26 -2.29
C ASP A 572 43.62 30.74 -3.00
N GLY A 573 44.63 31.16 -2.23
CA GLY A 573 45.91 31.62 -2.76
C GLY A 573 45.89 33.03 -3.37
N THR A 574 44.75 33.72 -3.34
CA THR A 574 44.67 35.14 -3.70
C THR A 574 44.95 35.99 -2.47
N GLU A 575 45.95 36.91 -2.56
CA GLU A 575 46.28 37.85 -1.50
C GLU A 575 45.17 38.91 -1.30
N ASP A 576 44.01 38.53 -0.82
CA ASP A 576 42.99 39.47 -0.36
C ASP A 576 42.49 39.06 1.02
N THR A 577 43.28 39.39 2.03
CA THR A 577 42.92 39.27 3.44
C THR A 577 41.91 40.35 3.80
N THR A 578 40.66 40.21 3.45
CA THR A 578 39.59 40.99 4.10
C THR A 578 39.18 40.33 5.41
N ALA A 579 40.05 40.52 6.43
CA ALA A 579 39.65 40.35 7.80
C ALA A 579 38.62 41.43 8.14
N ILE A 580 37.34 41.11 8.12
CA ILE A 580 36.30 42.00 8.65
C ILE A 580 36.40 41.99 10.17
N LYS A 581 36.95 43.08 10.73
CA LYS A 581 36.90 43.41 12.15
C LYS A 581 35.46 43.77 12.52
N GLY A 582 34.88 43.02 13.44
CA GLY A 582 33.83 43.48 14.37
C GLY A 582 32.44 43.64 13.76
N ALA A 583 31.57 42.72 14.05
CA ALA A 583 30.13 42.98 14.02
C ALA A 583 29.54 42.71 15.41
N GLN A 584 28.91 43.73 15.93
CA GLN A 584 28.14 43.71 17.18
C GLN A 584 26.88 42.85 17.00
N THR A 585 26.49 42.20 18.07
CA THR A 585 25.19 41.51 18.20
C THR A 585 24.08 42.55 18.15
N GLU A 586 23.40 42.65 17.01
CA GLU A 586 22.12 43.36 16.94
C GLU A 586 20.97 42.45 17.37
N GLY A 587 20.09 43.01 18.19
CA GLY A 587 18.91 42.36 18.73
C GLY A 587 17.91 42.00 17.66
N ILE A 588 17.15 40.97 17.92
CA ILE A 588 16.07 40.46 17.06
C ILE A 588 14.97 41.51 16.97
N GLY A 589 14.85 42.20 15.85
CA GLY A 589 13.72 43.12 15.55
C GLY A 589 12.43 42.35 15.18
N ASP A 590 11.30 43.07 15.17
CA ASP A 590 9.90 42.57 15.11
C ASP A 590 9.43 41.88 13.79
N SER A 591 10.31 41.45 12.90
CA SER A 591 9.90 40.75 11.66
C SER A 591 9.60 39.28 11.93
N PRO A 592 8.59 38.71 11.23
CA PRO A 592 8.18 37.31 11.44
C PRO A 592 9.27 36.31 11.06
N LEU A 593 9.42 35.27 11.89
CA LEU A 593 10.31 34.14 11.67
C LEU A 593 9.58 33.01 10.93
N TYR A 594 10.28 32.33 10.03
CA TYR A 594 9.77 31.16 9.31
C TYR A 594 10.71 29.98 9.52
N ASP A 595 10.20 28.76 9.59
CA ASP A 595 11.01 27.55 9.57
C ASP A 595 11.57 27.30 8.16
N LEU A 596 12.44 26.32 8.02
CA LEU A 596 13.07 25.99 6.72
C LEU A 596 12.10 25.45 5.67
N THR A 597 10.86 25.14 6.04
CA THR A 597 9.77 24.74 5.12
C THR A 597 8.91 25.92 4.67
N GLY A 598 9.21 27.14 5.16
CA GLY A 598 8.47 28.36 4.84
C GLY A 598 7.23 28.60 5.72
N ARG A 599 7.03 27.83 6.79
CA ARG A 599 5.93 28.01 7.74
C ARG A 599 6.30 29.06 8.79
N ARG A 600 5.41 30.01 9.04
CA ARG A 600 5.60 31.04 10.09
C ARG A 600 5.65 30.37 11.47
N VAL A 601 6.65 30.74 12.27
CA VAL A 601 6.82 30.29 13.66
C VAL A 601 5.98 31.17 14.56
N GLU A 602 5.03 30.59 15.27
CA GLU A 602 4.19 31.29 16.26
C GLU A 602 4.69 30.94 17.68
N GLY A 603 4.91 31.95 18.51
CA GLY A 603 5.44 31.81 19.86
C GLY A 603 6.95 31.96 19.96
N GLN A 604 7.55 31.58 21.11
CA GLN A 604 9.00 31.63 21.27
C GLN A 604 9.67 30.53 20.44
N PRO A 605 10.55 30.89 19.48
CA PRO A 605 11.22 29.90 18.66
C PRO A 605 12.19 29.07 19.51
N GLN A 606 12.18 27.76 19.28
CA GLN A 606 13.18 26.88 19.87
C GLN A 606 14.55 27.11 19.21
N LYS A 607 15.62 26.68 19.88
CA LYS A 607 16.99 26.73 19.32
C LYS A 607 17.02 26.02 17.94
N GLY A 608 17.39 26.78 16.90
CA GLY A 608 17.38 26.23 15.53
C GLY A 608 17.65 27.30 14.46
N ILE A 609 17.65 26.85 13.20
CA ILE A 609 17.79 27.70 12.03
C ILE A 609 16.40 28.05 11.46
N TYR A 610 16.18 29.35 11.24
CA TYR A 610 14.93 29.90 10.74
C TYR A 610 15.20 30.87 9.59
N VAL A 611 14.17 31.29 8.88
CA VAL A 611 14.24 32.33 7.84
C VAL A 611 13.56 33.58 8.35
N LYS A 612 14.25 34.72 8.29
CA LYS A 612 13.73 36.05 8.64
C LYS A 612 14.15 37.04 7.55
N ASP A 613 13.18 37.79 7.01
CA ASP A 613 13.42 38.76 5.91
C ASP A 613 14.16 38.15 4.72
N GLY A 614 13.81 36.90 4.36
CA GLY A 614 14.46 36.15 3.29
C GLY A 614 15.85 35.60 3.63
N LYS A 615 16.32 35.75 4.88
CA LYS A 615 17.64 35.29 5.34
C LYS A 615 17.50 34.23 6.41
N LYS A 616 18.38 33.23 6.38
CA LYS A 616 18.46 32.23 7.45
C LYS A 616 19.06 32.88 8.73
N VAL A 617 18.36 32.74 9.85
CA VAL A 617 18.80 33.22 11.17
C VAL A 617 18.84 32.04 12.14
N PHE A 618 19.82 32.07 13.03
CA PHE A 618 19.96 31.05 14.07
C PHE A 618 19.42 31.60 15.40
N VAL A 619 18.44 30.91 15.95
CA VAL A 619 17.91 31.18 17.30
C VAL A 619 18.70 30.32 18.30
N LYS A 620 19.34 30.95 19.28
CA LYS A 620 20.20 30.29 20.28
C LYS A 620 19.38 29.65 21.40
#